data_e9c41480aedf9a2bd4eea41ad75c2d08
#
_entry.id   e9c41480aedf9a2bd4eea41ad75c2d08
#
_cell.length_a   1.000
_cell.length_b   1.000
_cell.length_c   1.000
_cell.angle_alpha   90.00
_cell.angle_beta   90.00
_cell.angle_gamma   90.00
#
_symmetry.space_group_name_H-M   'P 1'
#
loop_
_entity.id
_entity.type
_entity.pdbx_description
1 polymer ?
#
loop_
_entity_poly.entity_id
_entity_poly.type
_entity_poly.pdbx_seq_one_letter_code
_entity_poly.pdbx_strand_id
1 'polypeptide(L)'
;MIEVNSVSFSYDAKHTGRALNRVSFFVNRGERIAILGHNGSGKSTLVKILGGLQYPTEGSCFINGTDIQHMDFRTLRGTIGMVFQDPENQIVAAMVEDDIAFAPENQGLPPDDIQARVDLALAEANLIHKRDAPVSALSGGETQRVALAGTFAADVECLILDEPTAMIDPAGRIKIEKVLKFLHSEGMTIIQVTHQIEAENFDDIQRVIVLSHGQIVWEGVTSEFWNHAESLGFMIPDEFKARRYFAEHNINFPDDFSDIKPKALTHSHRDNTTEKFRIENLSFIYDDGKHYVLRDIDAKIYAGQWLSIIGRTGSGKSTLIQHLNALYKIQKGKIYFDDSLLPQKGEEVHSLRQKVGLVFQHPEDQLFSPTVREELAFAPKNAGFKNHELDDAILYGLECVSLPADFLERNPIALSGGERRLVAIASVLSAKPECIVLDEPLAGLDASYQEKLLAMLTRLRNEGKTVITISHDLKMALNYSDRIMILRDGEMIHEGTPNEVLDEIMNTLEPEAWPDVLRLSEEIRRVNKNFPLLYNYEDFISVIS
;
A
#
# COMPACT_ATOMS: atom_id res chain seq x y z
N MET A 1 -17.26 16.45 -20.81
CA MET A 1 -15.85 16.39 -21.17
C MET A 1 -15.45 15.03 -21.74
N ILE A 2 -15.69 13.96 -21.01
CA ILE A 2 -15.46 12.57 -21.47
C ILE A 2 -16.80 11.85 -21.55
N GLU A 3 -17.02 11.08 -22.62
CA GLU A 3 -18.23 10.27 -22.81
C GLU A 3 -17.83 8.87 -23.28
N VAL A 4 -18.20 7.87 -22.51
CA VAL A 4 -17.91 6.45 -22.76
C VAL A 4 -19.21 5.74 -23.09
N ASN A 5 -19.33 5.20 -24.32
CA ASN A 5 -20.57 4.64 -24.84
C ASN A 5 -20.39 3.15 -25.16
N SER A 6 -20.94 2.29 -24.29
CA SER A 6 -21.00 0.83 -24.46
C SER A 6 -19.64 0.21 -24.80
N VAL A 7 -18.57 0.71 -24.19
CA VAL A 7 -17.20 0.28 -24.44
C VAL A 7 -16.99 -1.15 -23.96
N SER A 8 -16.52 -2.00 -24.88
CA SER A 8 -16.04 -3.35 -24.58
C SER A 8 -14.59 -3.49 -25.06
N PHE A 9 -13.81 -4.28 -24.33
CA PHE A 9 -12.41 -4.55 -24.69
C PHE A 9 -11.98 -5.96 -24.30
N SER A 10 -11.20 -6.60 -25.18
CA SER A 10 -10.57 -7.91 -24.93
C SER A 10 -9.12 -7.90 -25.39
N TYR A 11 -8.21 -8.42 -24.57
CA TYR A 11 -6.80 -8.63 -24.94
C TYR A 11 -6.60 -9.83 -25.88
N ASP A 12 -7.55 -10.76 -25.90
CA ASP A 12 -7.50 -11.94 -26.78
C ASP A 12 -8.26 -11.66 -28.08
N ALA A 13 -7.62 -11.94 -29.22
CA ALA A 13 -8.22 -11.85 -30.53
C ALA A 13 -9.47 -12.75 -30.72
N LYS A 14 -9.63 -13.77 -29.90
CA LYS A 14 -10.82 -14.66 -29.90
C LYS A 14 -11.95 -14.14 -29.03
N HIS A 15 -11.78 -13.01 -28.35
CA HIS A 15 -12.77 -12.40 -27.44
C HIS A 15 -13.32 -13.35 -26.37
N THR A 16 -12.53 -14.35 -25.94
CA THR A 16 -12.94 -15.36 -24.95
C THR A 16 -12.97 -14.81 -23.52
N GLY A 17 -12.24 -13.70 -23.24
CA GLY A 17 -12.25 -13.00 -21.97
C GLY A 17 -12.35 -11.49 -22.18
N ARG A 18 -13.47 -10.87 -21.80
CA ARG A 18 -13.66 -9.42 -21.89
C ARG A 18 -13.12 -8.77 -20.61
N ALA A 19 -12.12 -7.89 -20.77
CA ALA A 19 -11.63 -7.04 -19.69
C ALA A 19 -12.60 -5.89 -19.37
N LEU A 20 -13.34 -5.41 -20.41
CA LEU A 20 -14.47 -4.48 -20.27
C LEU A 20 -15.65 -4.99 -21.11
N ASN A 21 -16.86 -4.82 -20.58
CA ASN A 21 -18.08 -5.32 -21.20
C ASN A 21 -19.21 -4.26 -21.11
N ARG A 22 -19.42 -3.52 -22.19
CA ARG A 22 -20.46 -2.49 -22.35
C ARG A 22 -20.46 -1.42 -21.26
N VAL A 23 -19.29 -0.92 -20.91
CA VAL A 23 -19.12 0.17 -19.94
C VAL A 23 -19.62 1.48 -20.56
N SER A 24 -20.49 2.19 -19.84
CA SER A 24 -21.02 3.51 -20.27
C SER A 24 -21.09 4.46 -19.08
N PHE A 25 -20.49 5.63 -19.18
CA PHE A 25 -20.57 6.73 -18.23
C PHE A 25 -20.09 8.03 -18.91
N PHE A 26 -20.28 9.15 -18.22
CA PHE A 26 -19.75 10.45 -18.67
C PHE A 26 -19.01 11.15 -17.54
N VAL A 27 -18.12 12.08 -17.86
CA VAL A 27 -17.43 12.95 -16.92
C VAL A 27 -17.56 14.40 -17.37
N ASN A 28 -18.06 15.25 -16.50
CA ASN A 28 -18.20 16.69 -16.79
C ASN A 28 -16.84 17.40 -16.63
N ARG A 29 -16.71 18.56 -17.25
CA ARG A 29 -15.55 19.43 -17.06
C ARG A 29 -15.51 19.92 -15.60
N GLY A 30 -14.35 19.87 -14.96
CA GLY A 30 -14.16 20.26 -13.57
C GLY A 30 -14.79 19.29 -12.56
N GLU A 31 -15.23 18.12 -12.99
CA GLU A 31 -15.73 17.07 -12.08
C GLU A 31 -14.57 16.23 -11.54
N ARG A 32 -14.57 15.92 -10.25
CA ARG A 32 -13.68 14.93 -9.64
C ARG A 32 -14.46 13.66 -9.34
N ILE A 33 -14.11 12.56 -10.00
CA ILE A 33 -14.76 11.26 -9.82
C ILE A 33 -13.76 10.19 -9.36
N ALA A 34 -14.27 9.19 -8.64
CA ALA A 34 -13.52 7.97 -8.34
C ALA A 34 -14.09 6.77 -9.11
N ILE A 35 -13.21 5.98 -9.70
CA ILE A 35 -13.53 4.68 -10.28
C ILE A 35 -12.94 3.61 -9.36
N LEU A 36 -13.82 2.89 -8.67
CA LEU A 36 -13.49 1.87 -7.71
C LEU A 36 -13.64 0.47 -8.30
N GLY A 37 -12.93 -0.49 -7.75
CA GLY A 37 -13.07 -1.91 -8.10
C GLY A 37 -11.95 -2.75 -7.57
N HIS A 38 -12.22 -4.03 -7.36
CA HIS A 38 -11.19 -5.00 -6.96
C HIS A 38 -10.16 -5.24 -8.05
N ASN A 39 -9.07 -5.90 -7.71
CA ASN A 39 -8.05 -6.31 -8.68
C ASN A 39 -8.67 -7.18 -9.78
N GLY A 40 -8.30 -6.91 -11.04
CA GLY A 40 -8.89 -7.62 -12.18
C GLY A 40 -10.29 -7.13 -12.62
N SER A 41 -10.86 -6.10 -12.02
CA SER A 41 -12.18 -5.57 -12.41
C SER A 41 -12.21 -4.82 -13.77
N GLY A 42 -11.02 -4.52 -14.36
CA GLY A 42 -10.90 -3.82 -15.64
C GLY A 42 -10.49 -2.35 -15.53
N LYS A 43 -10.19 -1.82 -14.34
CA LYS A 43 -9.83 -0.42 -14.10
C LYS A 43 -8.67 0.08 -14.97
N SER A 44 -7.51 -0.58 -14.90
CA SER A 44 -6.33 -0.16 -15.68
C SER A 44 -6.55 -0.30 -17.19
N THR A 45 -7.41 -1.23 -17.64
CA THR A 45 -7.84 -1.30 -19.04
C THR A 45 -8.66 -0.06 -19.42
N LEU A 46 -9.60 0.35 -18.57
CA LEU A 46 -10.39 1.56 -18.79
C LEU A 46 -9.49 2.80 -18.81
N VAL A 47 -8.54 2.92 -17.86
CA VAL A 47 -7.55 4.01 -17.84
C VAL A 47 -6.77 4.08 -19.15
N LYS A 48 -6.29 2.95 -19.67
CA LYS A 48 -5.56 2.89 -20.96
C LYS A 48 -6.42 3.34 -22.13
N ILE A 49 -7.72 3.04 -22.13
CA ILE A 49 -8.65 3.52 -23.18
C ILE A 49 -8.88 5.02 -23.03
N LEU A 50 -9.21 5.52 -21.86
CA LEU A 50 -9.41 6.95 -21.61
C LEU A 50 -8.19 7.78 -22.00
N GLY A 51 -6.98 7.24 -21.75
CA GLY A 51 -5.71 7.86 -22.12
C GLY A 51 -5.27 7.61 -23.57
N GLY A 52 -6.08 6.92 -24.40
CA GLY A 52 -5.74 6.64 -25.81
C GLY A 52 -4.56 5.70 -26.01
N LEU A 53 -4.19 4.91 -24.99
CA LEU A 53 -3.15 3.87 -25.09
C LEU A 53 -3.70 2.55 -25.64
N GLN A 54 -5.01 2.38 -25.56
CA GLN A 54 -5.77 1.29 -26.14
C GLN A 54 -7.05 1.84 -26.76
N TYR A 55 -7.59 1.16 -27.75
CA TYR A 55 -8.86 1.52 -28.36
C TYR A 55 -9.92 0.48 -28.06
N PRO A 56 -11.19 0.88 -27.89
CA PRO A 56 -12.29 -0.05 -27.68
C PRO A 56 -12.37 -1.09 -28.80
N THR A 57 -12.69 -2.35 -28.43
CA THR A 57 -13.03 -3.37 -29.44
C THR A 57 -14.44 -3.16 -29.98
N GLU A 58 -15.36 -2.72 -29.10
CA GLU A 58 -16.75 -2.34 -29.43
C GLU A 58 -17.11 -1.08 -28.63
N GLY A 59 -18.01 -0.27 -29.15
CA GLY A 59 -18.41 1.00 -28.54
C GLY A 59 -17.49 2.16 -28.93
N SER A 60 -17.62 3.30 -28.25
CA SER A 60 -16.86 4.52 -28.55
C SER A 60 -16.54 5.30 -27.27
N CYS A 61 -15.44 6.05 -27.31
CA CYS A 61 -15.04 6.98 -26.27
C CYS A 61 -14.77 8.35 -26.90
N PHE A 62 -15.44 9.39 -26.39
CA PHE A 62 -15.30 10.75 -26.88
C PHE A 62 -14.63 11.62 -25.82
N ILE A 63 -13.75 12.50 -26.27
CA ILE A 63 -13.12 13.55 -25.47
C ILE A 63 -13.44 14.87 -26.14
N ASN A 64 -14.11 15.79 -25.42
CA ASN A 64 -14.60 17.06 -25.94
C ASN A 64 -15.41 16.90 -27.27
N GLY A 65 -16.19 15.82 -27.36
CA GLY A 65 -17.03 15.51 -28.53
C GLY A 65 -16.30 14.87 -29.71
N THR A 66 -14.99 14.64 -29.63
CA THR A 66 -14.19 13.95 -30.66
C THR A 66 -13.90 12.52 -30.23
N ASP A 67 -14.17 11.54 -31.11
CA ASP A 67 -13.85 10.14 -30.86
C ASP A 67 -12.31 9.97 -30.74
N ILE A 68 -11.85 9.31 -29.68
CA ILE A 68 -10.41 9.08 -29.40
C ILE A 68 -9.68 8.36 -30.54
N GLN A 69 -10.39 7.55 -31.35
CA GLN A 69 -9.81 6.85 -32.49
C GLN A 69 -9.45 7.79 -33.63
N HIS A 70 -10.10 8.97 -33.69
CA HIS A 70 -9.90 9.97 -34.71
C HIS A 70 -9.16 11.22 -34.20
N MET A 71 -8.85 11.28 -32.91
CA MET A 71 -8.12 12.39 -32.31
C MET A 71 -6.62 12.26 -32.60
N ASP A 72 -5.97 13.33 -33.00
CA ASP A 72 -4.53 13.32 -33.16
C ASP A 72 -3.82 13.20 -31.78
N PHE A 73 -2.68 12.55 -31.78
CA PHE A 73 -1.96 12.23 -30.54
C PHE A 73 -1.54 13.48 -29.75
N ARG A 74 -1.19 14.58 -30.42
CA ARG A 74 -0.76 15.82 -29.76
C ARG A 74 -1.93 16.49 -29.04
N THR A 75 -3.07 16.58 -29.69
CA THR A 75 -4.31 17.10 -29.09
C THR A 75 -4.74 16.26 -27.88
N LEU A 76 -4.69 14.92 -28.00
CA LEU A 76 -5.03 14.03 -26.91
C LEU A 76 -4.10 14.25 -25.69
N ARG A 77 -2.78 14.33 -25.90
CA ARG A 77 -1.80 14.56 -24.82
C ARG A 77 -1.84 15.97 -24.23
N GLY A 78 -2.30 16.96 -24.98
CA GLY A 78 -2.59 18.30 -24.46
C GLY A 78 -3.89 18.39 -23.68
N THR A 79 -4.78 17.39 -23.81
CA THR A 79 -6.08 17.37 -23.13
C THR A 79 -6.10 16.44 -21.92
N ILE A 80 -5.46 15.26 -22.02
CA ILE A 80 -5.47 14.21 -21.00
C ILE A 80 -4.06 13.99 -20.48
N GLY A 81 -3.83 14.27 -19.21
CA GLY A 81 -2.67 13.85 -18.44
C GLY A 81 -2.94 12.52 -17.73
N MET A 82 -1.91 11.70 -17.61
CA MET A 82 -2.00 10.41 -16.92
C MET A 82 -0.89 10.26 -15.90
N VAL A 83 -1.24 9.69 -14.76
CA VAL A 83 -0.26 9.24 -13.75
C VAL A 83 -0.52 7.77 -13.48
N PHE A 84 0.51 6.94 -13.73
CA PHE A 84 0.41 5.49 -13.61
C PHE A 84 0.67 5.02 -12.17
N GLN A 85 0.26 3.79 -11.89
CA GLN A 85 0.45 3.13 -10.59
C GLN A 85 1.92 3.07 -10.17
N ASP A 86 2.82 2.85 -11.14
CA ASP A 86 4.26 2.84 -10.96
C ASP A 86 4.87 4.10 -11.58
N PRO A 87 5.19 5.13 -10.77
CA PRO A 87 5.69 6.40 -11.27
C PRO A 87 7.10 6.30 -11.87
N GLU A 88 7.91 5.31 -11.45
CA GLU A 88 9.26 5.11 -11.99
C GLU A 88 9.24 4.80 -13.47
N ASN A 89 8.20 4.10 -13.95
CA ASN A 89 8.01 3.81 -15.36
C ASN A 89 7.54 5.03 -16.19
N GLN A 90 7.18 6.13 -15.54
CA GLN A 90 6.72 7.36 -16.20
C GLN A 90 7.83 8.40 -16.33
N ILE A 91 8.80 8.38 -15.43
CA ILE A 91 9.93 9.31 -15.41
C ILE A 91 10.82 9.05 -16.63
N VAL A 92 11.16 10.12 -17.35
CA VAL A 92 11.97 10.06 -18.57
C VAL A 92 13.31 10.79 -18.45
N ALA A 93 13.41 11.78 -17.54
CA ALA A 93 14.64 12.53 -17.33
C ALA A 93 15.41 12.09 -16.08
N ALA A 94 16.69 12.39 -16.04
CA ALA A 94 17.57 12.04 -14.92
C ALA A 94 17.42 13.00 -13.72
N MET A 95 16.99 14.25 -13.97
CA MET A 95 16.86 15.32 -12.98
C MET A 95 15.40 15.71 -12.83
N VAL A 96 15.02 16.13 -11.62
CA VAL A 96 13.63 16.51 -11.28
C VAL A 96 13.12 17.66 -12.14
N GLU A 97 13.90 18.74 -12.30
CA GLU A 97 13.52 19.90 -13.12
C GLU A 97 13.29 19.51 -14.57
N ASP A 98 14.22 18.73 -15.15
CA ASP A 98 14.14 18.29 -16.53
C ASP A 98 12.92 17.40 -16.81
N ASP A 99 12.57 16.55 -15.85
CA ASP A 99 11.39 15.67 -15.98
C ASP A 99 10.08 16.46 -15.96
N ILE A 100 9.98 17.45 -15.08
CA ILE A 100 8.80 18.34 -15.01
C ILE A 100 8.71 19.21 -16.27
N ALA A 101 9.84 19.67 -16.82
CA ALA A 101 9.91 20.47 -18.04
C ALA A 101 9.57 19.67 -19.31
N PHE A 102 9.69 18.34 -19.28
CA PHE A 102 9.60 17.47 -20.46
C PHE A 102 8.30 17.65 -21.26
N ALA A 103 7.14 17.72 -20.59
CA ALA A 103 5.86 17.87 -21.27
C ALA A 103 5.65 19.28 -21.86
N PRO A 104 5.91 20.39 -21.15
CA PRO A 104 5.89 21.75 -21.72
C PRO A 104 6.87 21.92 -22.90
N GLU A 105 8.05 21.34 -22.84
CA GLU A 105 9.01 21.35 -23.96
C GLU A 105 8.46 20.66 -25.21
N ASN A 106 7.85 19.48 -25.05
CA ASN A 106 7.21 18.76 -26.15
C ASN A 106 6.00 19.50 -26.75
N GLN A 107 5.37 20.38 -25.98
CA GLN A 107 4.32 21.27 -26.48
C GLN A 107 4.91 22.43 -27.29
N GLY A 108 6.22 22.67 -27.23
CA GLY A 108 6.92 23.74 -27.93
C GLY A 108 6.70 25.13 -27.34
N LEU A 109 6.52 25.20 -26.01
CA LEU A 109 6.35 26.46 -25.30
C LEU A 109 7.64 27.28 -25.29
N PRO A 110 7.57 28.63 -25.16
CA PRO A 110 8.73 29.47 -24.96
C PRO A 110 9.47 29.13 -23.67
N PRO A 111 10.82 29.28 -23.60
CA PRO A 111 11.60 28.94 -22.40
C PRO A 111 11.12 29.64 -21.11
N ASP A 112 10.72 30.89 -21.18
CA ASP A 112 10.24 31.65 -20.02
C ASP A 112 8.91 31.07 -19.50
N ASP A 113 8.01 30.61 -20.38
CA ASP A 113 6.74 29.97 -20.02
C ASP A 113 7.00 28.59 -19.41
N ILE A 114 7.95 27.82 -19.95
CA ILE A 114 8.37 26.53 -19.40
C ILE A 114 8.88 26.71 -17.98
N GLN A 115 9.80 27.67 -17.78
CA GLN A 115 10.36 27.94 -16.45
C GLN A 115 9.30 28.32 -15.43
N ALA A 116 8.35 29.20 -15.81
CA ALA A 116 7.26 29.61 -14.95
C ALA A 116 6.36 28.44 -14.54
N ARG A 117 6.04 27.52 -15.47
CA ARG A 117 5.24 26.32 -15.20
C ARG A 117 5.97 25.33 -14.31
N VAL A 118 7.27 25.13 -14.54
CA VAL A 118 8.12 24.25 -13.71
C VAL A 118 8.22 24.80 -12.29
N ASP A 119 8.43 26.11 -12.13
CA ASP A 119 8.53 26.75 -10.81
C ASP A 119 7.21 26.59 -10.02
N LEU A 120 6.07 26.79 -10.68
CA LEU A 120 4.76 26.59 -10.07
C LEU A 120 4.54 25.12 -9.71
N ALA A 121 4.84 24.20 -10.61
CA ALA A 121 4.66 22.77 -10.38
C ALA A 121 5.53 22.24 -9.23
N LEU A 122 6.79 22.69 -9.14
CA LEU A 122 7.67 22.36 -8.02
C LEU A 122 7.15 22.90 -6.68
N ALA A 123 6.59 24.11 -6.68
CA ALA A 123 6.03 24.72 -5.48
C ALA A 123 4.82 23.94 -4.98
N GLU A 124 3.85 23.68 -5.86
CA GLU A 124 2.61 22.99 -5.50
C GLU A 124 2.86 21.52 -5.08
N ALA A 125 3.80 20.84 -5.74
CA ALA A 125 4.21 19.48 -5.36
C ALA A 125 5.11 19.44 -4.10
N ASN A 126 5.47 20.60 -3.51
CA ASN A 126 6.43 20.72 -2.41
C ASN A 126 7.79 20.04 -2.72
N LEU A 127 8.33 20.33 -3.91
CA LEU A 127 9.58 19.78 -4.44
C LEU A 127 10.65 20.84 -4.76
N ILE A 128 10.46 22.11 -4.39
CA ILE A 128 11.44 23.18 -4.67
C ILE A 128 12.84 22.81 -4.19
N HIS A 129 12.94 22.19 -3.00
CA HIS A 129 14.22 21.78 -2.39
C HIS A 129 14.87 20.58 -3.09
N LYS A 130 14.19 19.95 -4.04
CA LYS A 130 14.65 18.81 -4.85
C LYS A 130 14.84 19.15 -6.32
N ARG A 131 14.72 20.41 -6.72
CA ARG A 131 14.83 20.86 -8.12
C ARG A 131 16.00 20.22 -8.86
N ASP A 132 17.19 20.36 -8.29
CA ASP A 132 18.46 19.89 -8.88
C ASP A 132 18.83 18.46 -8.43
N ALA A 133 17.88 17.72 -7.85
CA ALA A 133 18.15 16.36 -7.40
C ALA A 133 18.02 15.37 -8.55
N PRO A 134 18.85 14.32 -8.59
CA PRO A 134 18.61 13.20 -9.50
C PRO A 134 17.36 12.43 -9.05
N VAL A 135 16.52 12.03 -10.02
CA VAL A 135 15.27 11.28 -9.73
C VAL A 135 15.58 9.98 -8.98
N SER A 136 16.71 9.32 -9.27
CA SER A 136 17.15 8.10 -8.57
C SER A 136 17.43 8.27 -7.07
N ALA A 137 17.52 9.50 -6.58
CA ALA A 137 17.71 9.80 -5.16
C ALA A 137 16.40 10.14 -4.43
N LEU A 138 15.26 10.05 -5.11
CA LEU A 138 13.93 10.32 -4.56
C LEU A 138 13.34 9.08 -3.88
N SER A 139 12.50 9.32 -2.87
CA SER A 139 11.58 8.29 -2.36
C SER A 139 10.42 8.07 -3.33
N GLY A 140 9.76 6.91 -3.27
CA GLY A 140 8.60 6.62 -4.11
C GLY A 140 7.51 7.70 -4.06
N GLY A 141 7.22 8.26 -2.87
CA GLY A 141 6.28 9.38 -2.73
C GLY A 141 6.79 10.69 -3.34
N GLU A 142 8.10 10.95 -3.36
CA GLU A 142 8.67 12.11 -4.08
C GLU A 142 8.59 11.89 -5.59
N THR A 143 8.91 10.68 -6.08
CA THR A 143 8.80 10.32 -7.49
C THR A 143 7.36 10.46 -7.99
N GLN A 144 6.37 10.03 -7.20
CA GLN A 144 4.95 10.22 -7.53
C GLN A 144 4.59 11.70 -7.66
N ARG A 145 5.09 12.55 -6.74
CA ARG A 145 4.87 14.00 -6.83
C ARG A 145 5.56 14.63 -8.03
N VAL A 146 6.73 14.12 -8.46
CA VAL A 146 7.38 14.57 -9.71
C VAL A 146 6.49 14.24 -10.91
N ALA A 147 5.95 13.02 -11.00
CA ALA A 147 5.04 12.61 -12.08
C ALA A 147 3.76 13.48 -12.12
N LEU A 148 3.19 13.79 -10.94
CA LEU A 148 2.06 14.72 -10.82
C LEU A 148 2.44 16.14 -11.26
N ALA A 149 3.60 16.66 -10.81
CA ALA A 149 4.10 17.97 -11.17
C ALA A 149 4.34 18.12 -12.68
N GLY A 150 4.94 17.10 -13.32
CA GLY A 150 5.13 17.07 -14.78
C GLY A 150 3.80 17.10 -15.55
N THR A 151 2.79 16.37 -15.05
CA THR A 151 1.46 16.38 -15.64
C THR A 151 0.75 17.73 -15.43
N PHE A 152 0.93 18.36 -14.28
CA PHE A 152 0.41 19.70 -13.99
C PHE A 152 1.07 20.77 -14.88
N ALA A 153 2.41 20.72 -15.02
CA ALA A 153 3.15 21.64 -15.88
C ALA A 153 2.71 21.57 -17.36
N ALA A 154 2.18 20.43 -17.80
CA ALA A 154 1.61 20.25 -19.13
C ALA A 154 0.29 21.00 -19.37
N ASP A 155 -0.35 21.55 -18.30
CA ASP A 155 -1.61 22.32 -18.38
C ASP A 155 -2.73 21.56 -19.11
N VAL A 156 -2.96 20.32 -18.69
CA VAL A 156 -3.99 19.45 -19.26
C VAL A 156 -5.39 19.79 -18.71
N GLU A 157 -6.43 19.45 -19.44
CA GLU A 157 -7.82 19.69 -19.01
C GLU A 157 -8.36 18.61 -18.07
N CYS A 158 -7.79 17.39 -18.15
CA CYS A 158 -8.20 16.25 -17.34
C CYS A 158 -6.98 15.44 -16.89
N LEU A 159 -6.95 15.10 -15.61
CA LEU A 159 -5.95 14.23 -14.99
C LEU A 159 -6.55 12.87 -14.67
N ILE A 160 -5.96 11.81 -15.20
CA ILE A 160 -6.33 10.42 -14.90
C ILE A 160 -5.23 9.80 -14.04
N LEU A 161 -5.61 9.30 -12.88
CA LEU A 161 -4.70 8.73 -11.87
C LEU A 161 -5.02 7.25 -11.69
N ASP A 162 -4.07 6.36 -12.00
CA ASP A 162 -4.21 4.93 -11.76
C ASP A 162 -3.49 4.56 -10.46
N GLU A 163 -4.24 4.40 -9.38
CA GLU A 163 -3.76 4.05 -8.03
C GLU A 163 -2.63 4.95 -7.50
N PRO A 164 -2.81 6.28 -7.47
CA PRO A 164 -1.73 7.23 -7.23
C PRO A 164 -1.09 7.15 -5.85
N THR A 165 -1.68 6.42 -4.90
CA THR A 165 -1.25 6.34 -3.49
C THR A 165 -0.93 4.93 -3.02
N ALA A 166 -1.00 3.91 -3.88
CA ALA A 166 -0.92 2.49 -3.49
C ALA A 166 0.40 2.09 -2.80
N MET A 167 1.52 2.74 -3.17
CA MET A 167 2.87 2.42 -2.67
C MET A 167 3.46 3.52 -1.78
N ILE A 168 2.62 4.43 -1.28
CA ILE A 168 3.07 5.64 -0.59
C ILE A 168 2.69 5.58 0.88
N ASP A 169 3.61 6.04 1.74
CA ASP A 169 3.35 6.15 3.16
C ASP A 169 2.23 7.18 3.47
N PRO A 170 1.56 7.11 4.63
CA PRO A 170 0.44 7.98 4.95
C PRO A 170 0.77 9.47 4.82
N ALA A 171 1.96 9.91 5.24
CA ALA A 171 2.36 11.31 5.13
C ALA A 171 2.54 11.76 3.67
N GLY A 172 3.01 10.87 2.80
CA GLY A 172 3.09 11.09 1.37
C GLY A 172 1.72 11.18 0.70
N ARG A 173 0.78 10.30 1.09
CA ARG A 173 -0.61 10.29 0.60
C ARG A 173 -1.31 11.63 0.85
N ILE A 174 -1.20 12.18 2.07
CA ILE A 174 -1.75 13.48 2.44
C ILE A 174 -1.21 14.61 1.54
N LYS A 175 0.10 14.57 1.24
CA LYS A 175 0.71 15.58 0.36
C LYS A 175 0.17 15.48 -1.06
N ILE A 176 0.00 14.27 -1.59
CA ILE A 176 -0.61 14.05 -2.92
C ILE A 176 -2.05 14.55 -2.92
N GLU A 177 -2.82 14.22 -1.89
CA GLU A 177 -4.22 14.65 -1.80
C GLU A 177 -4.36 16.18 -1.76
N LYS A 178 -3.47 16.87 -1.04
CA LYS A 178 -3.41 18.35 -1.05
C LYS A 178 -3.16 18.89 -2.46
N VAL A 179 -2.26 18.29 -3.23
CA VAL A 179 -2.02 18.67 -4.63
C VAL A 179 -3.29 18.44 -5.47
N LEU A 180 -3.94 17.28 -5.32
CA LEU A 180 -5.16 16.98 -6.07
C LEU A 180 -6.33 17.93 -5.75
N LYS A 181 -6.51 18.28 -4.47
CA LYS A 181 -7.47 19.28 -4.01
C LYS A 181 -7.20 20.65 -4.63
N PHE A 182 -5.94 21.07 -4.64
CA PHE A 182 -5.54 22.32 -5.29
C PHE A 182 -5.87 22.29 -6.79
N LEU A 183 -5.45 21.26 -7.53
CA LEU A 183 -5.72 21.12 -8.96
C LEU A 183 -7.21 21.13 -9.29
N HIS A 184 -8.02 20.45 -8.48
CA HIS A 184 -9.48 20.46 -8.63
C HIS A 184 -10.07 21.85 -8.38
N SER A 185 -9.58 22.59 -7.38
CA SER A 185 -10.03 23.97 -7.09
C SER A 185 -9.71 24.94 -8.23
N GLU A 186 -8.65 24.68 -9.01
CA GLU A 186 -8.31 25.42 -10.23
C GLU A 186 -9.15 24.99 -11.45
N GLY A 187 -10.13 24.09 -11.27
CA GLY A 187 -11.08 23.66 -12.31
C GLY A 187 -10.63 22.45 -13.12
N MET A 188 -9.56 21.77 -12.75
CA MET A 188 -9.10 20.55 -13.42
C MET A 188 -10.10 19.41 -13.22
N THR A 189 -10.40 18.69 -14.31
CA THR A 189 -11.17 17.44 -14.24
C THR A 189 -10.28 16.33 -13.73
N ILE A 190 -10.72 15.55 -12.73
CA ILE A 190 -9.90 14.48 -12.14
C ILE A 190 -10.66 13.16 -12.15
N ILE A 191 -10.04 12.13 -12.71
CA ILE A 191 -10.50 10.74 -12.65
C ILE A 191 -9.50 9.94 -11.83
N GLN A 192 -9.87 9.59 -10.62
CA GLN A 192 -9.04 8.81 -9.72
C GLN A 192 -9.49 7.35 -9.72
N VAL A 193 -8.60 6.44 -10.11
CA VAL A 193 -8.85 5.00 -10.11
C VAL A 193 -8.16 4.38 -8.93
N THR A 194 -8.90 3.64 -8.10
CA THR A 194 -8.35 3.02 -6.88
C THR A 194 -9.13 1.78 -6.47
N HIS A 195 -8.50 0.93 -5.67
CA HIS A 195 -9.15 -0.20 -5.01
C HIS A 195 -9.34 0.04 -3.50
N GLN A 196 -8.76 1.12 -2.96
CA GLN A 196 -8.84 1.49 -1.55
C GLN A 196 -9.67 2.75 -1.37
N ILE A 197 -10.44 2.77 -0.29
CA ILE A 197 -11.26 3.90 0.12
C ILE A 197 -10.74 4.36 1.48
N GLU A 198 -10.19 5.57 1.49
CA GLU A 198 -9.83 6.26 2.72
C GLU A 198 -10.77 7.47 2.88
N ALA A 199 -11.26 7.71 4.09
CA ALA A 199 -12.24 8.77 4.35
C ALA A 199 -11.76 10.14 3.86
N GLU A 200 -10.48 10.45 4.09
CA GLU A 200 -9.86 11.74 3.79
C GLU A 200 -9.71 12.03 2.31
N ASN A 201 -9.67 10.98 1.48
CA ASN A 201 -9.49 11.10 0.04
C ASN A 201 -10.81 11.34 -0.70
N PHE A 202 -11.97 11.19 -0.02
CA PHE A 202 -13.29 11.21 -0.64
C PHE A 202 -14.08 12.50 -0.43
N ASP A 203 -13.62 13.43 0.43
CA ASP A 203 -14.40 14.66 0.75
C ASP A 203 -14.68 15.52 -0.47
N ASP A 204 -13.76 15.56 -1.46
CA ASP A 204 -13.92 16.38 -2.68
C ASP A 204 -14.33 15.56 -3.91
N ILE A 205 -14.54 14.25 -3.76
CA ILE A 205 -15.03 13.39 -4.83
C ILE A 205 -16.54 13.53 -4.92
N GLN A 206 -17.03 13.99 -6.06
CA GLN A 206 -18.46 14.24 -6.26
C GLN A 206 -19.25 12.98 -6.58
N ARG A 207 -18.62 12.05 -7.32
CA ARG A 207 -19.27 10.84 -7.83
C ARG A 207 -18.33 9.65 -7.82
N VAL A 208 -18.90 8.49 -7.53
CA VAL A 208 -18.20 7.20 -7.51
C VAL A 208 -18.81 6.28 -8.55
N ILE A 209 -17.96 5.58 -9.29
CA ILE A 209 -18.31 4.52 -10.24
C ILE A 209 -17.65 3.25 -9.77
N VAL A 210 -18.39 2.17 -9.58
CA VAL A 210 -17.84 0.86 -9.16
C VAL A 210 -17.82 -0.10 -10.33
N LEU A 211 -16.61 -0.58 -10.63
CA LEU A 211 -16.34 -1.55 -11.69
C LEU A 211 -16.14 -2.96 -11.11
N SER A 212 -16.86 -3.94 -11.63
CA SER A 212 -16.68 -5.36 -11.27
C SER A 212 -16.79 -6.23 -12.52
N HIS A 213 -15.85 -7.14 -12.71
CA HIS A 213 -15.80 -8.04 -13.87
C HIS A 213 -16.02 -7.33 -15.22
N GLY A 214 -15.41 -6.16 -15.39
CA GLY A 214 -15.50 -5.35 -16.60
C GLY A 214 -16.82 -4.61 -16.81
N GLN A 215 -17.71 -4.55 -15.83
CA GLN A 215 -19.00 -3.86 -15.89
C GLN A 215 -19.16 -2.86 -14.75
N ILE A 216 -19.91 -1.78 -14.99
CA ILE A 216 -20.35 -0.88 -13.92
C ILE A 216 -21.47 -1.57 -13.15
N VAL A 217 -21.24 -1.80 -11.86
CA VAL A 217 -22.20 -2.42 -10.94
C VAL A 217 -22.90 -1.40 -10.04
N TRP A 218 -22.31 -0.22 -9.88
CA TRP A 218 -22.90 0.89 -9.15
C TRP A 218 -22.33 2.23 -9.63
N GLU A 219 -23.16 3.27 -9.64
CA GLU A 219 -22.77 4.66 -9.91
C GLU A 219 -23.69 5.59 -9.12
N GLY A 220 -23.11 6.58 -8.44
CA GLY A 220 -23.87 7.54 -7.65
C GLY A 220 -22.98 8.60 -6.99
N VAL A 221 -23.61 9.48 -6.23
CA VAL A 221 -22.90 10.52 -5.46
C VAL A 221 -22.15 9.89 -4.28
N THR A 222 -21.01 10.49 -3.91
CA THR A 222 -20.11 9.94 -2.88
C THR A 222 -20.82 9.73 -1.54
N SER A 223 -21.73 10.62 -1.14
CA SER A 223 -22.48 10.48 0.12
C SER A 223 -23.38 9.23 0.17
N GLU A 224 -23.89 8.77 -0.98
CA GLU A 224 -24.72 7.56 -1.05
C GLU A 224 -23.87 6.29 -1.15
N PHE A 225 -22.65 6.39 -1.66
CA PHE A 225 -21.76 5.26 -1.85
C PHE A 225 -21.54 4.48 -0.53
N TRP A 226 -21.36 5.17 0.58
CA TRP A 226 -21.09 4.56 1.89
C TRP A 226 -22.20 3.63 2.38
N ASN A 227 -23.46 3.84 1.93
CA ASN A 227 -24.57 2.95 2.25
C ASN A 227 -24.51 1.64 1.46
N HIS A 228 -23.76 1.60 0.37
CA HIS A 228 -23.63 0.44 -0.52
C HIS A 228 -22.26 -0.24 -0.45
N ALA A 229 -21.25 0.41 0.15
CA ALA A 229 -19.86 0.00 0.10
C ALA A 229 -19.64 -1.46 0.54
N GLU A 230 -20.21 -1.90 1.67
CA GLU A 230 -20.09 -3.28 2.15
C GLU A 230 -20.71 -4.30 1.19
N SER A 231 -21.88 -4.00 0.65
CA SER A 231 -22.56 -4.89 -0.33
C SER A 231 -21.79 -5.00 -1.65
N LEU A 232 -20.97 -3.99 -1.96
CA LEU A 232 -20.08 -3.95 -3.12
C LEU A 232 -18.69 -4.54 -2.83
N GLY A 233 -18.45 -5.02 -1.60
CA GLY A 233 -17.19 -5.66 -1.20
C GLY A 233 -16.10 -4.68 -0.74
N PHE A 234 -16.43 -3.43 -0.43
CA PHE A 234 -15.49 -2.45 0.10
C PHE A 234 -15.59 -2.33 1.62
N MET A 235 -14.45 -2.19 2.27
CA MET A 235 -14.43 -1.87 3.71
C MET A 235 -14.83 -0.41 3.92
N ILE A 236 -15.72 -0.17 4.88
CA ILE A 236 -16.04 1.19 5.32
C ILE A 236 -14.98 1.62 6.33
N PRO A 237 -14.37 2.81 6.18
CA PRO A 237 -13.47 3.38 7.18
C PRO A 237 -14.15 3.45 8.55
N ASP A 238 -13.37 3.23 9.62
CA ASP A 238 -13.91 3.15 10.98
C ASP A 238 -14.50 4.49 11.43
N GLU A 239 -14.02 5.60 10.93
CA GLU A 239 -14.61 6.92 11.16
C GLU A 239 -16.06 7.00 10.65
N PHE A 240 -16.34 6.51 9.43
CA PHE A 240 -17.71 6.50 8.90
C PHE A 240 -18.63 5.56 9.68
N LYS A 241 -18.12 4.39 10.08
CA LYS A 241 -18.87 3.48 10.96
C LYS A 241 -19.23 4.15 12.28
N ALA A 242 -18.26 4.84 12.90
CA ALA A 242 -18.48 5.55 14.15
C ALA A 242 -19.50 6.70 13.99
N ARG A 243 -19.35 7.53 12.95
CA ARG A 243 -20.30 8.62 12.66
C ARG A 243 -21.72 8.11 12.39
N ARG A 244 -21.85 6.98 11.69
CA ARG A 244 -23.15 6.32 11.49
C ARG A 244 -23.73 5.82 12.80
N TYR A 245 -22.94 5.18 13.66
CA TYR A 245 -23.35 4.78 14.99
C TYR A 245 -23.81 5.97 15.82
N PHE A 246 -23.09 7.09 15.80
CA PHE A 246 -23.49 8.31 16.51
C PHE A 246 -24.84 8.84 16.01
N ALA A 247 -25.05 8.89 14.71
CA ALA A 247 -26.31 9.35 14.12
C ALA A 247 -27.49 8.45 14.49
N GLU A 248 -27.32 7.11 14.44
CA GLU A 248 -28.34 6.13 14.79
C GLU A 248 -28.74 6.19 16.28
N HIS A 249 -27.81 6.57 17.16
CA HIS A 249 -28.04 6.66 18.61
C HIS A 249 -28.28 8.10 19.10
N ASN A 250 -28.39 9.07 18.17
CA ASN A 250 -28.54 10.51 18.46
C ASN A 250 -27.44 11.06 19.37
N ILE A 251 -26.20 10.61 19.19
CA ILE A 251 -25.01 11.08 19.92
C ILE A 251 -24.46 12.31 19.22
N ASN A 252 -24.32 13.42 19.96
CA ASN A 252 -23.69 14.65 19.48
C ASN A 252 -22.18 14.60 19.76
N PHE A 253 -21.39 14.26 18.75
CA PHE A 253 -19.93 14.11 18.85
C PHE A 253 -19.24 15.48 18.74
N PRO A 254 -18.22 15.82 19.57
CA PRO A 254 -17.76 15.04 20.72
C PRO A 254 -18.40 15.42 22.06
N ASP A 255 -19.37 16.34 22.09
CA ASP A 255 -19.86 17.01 23.30
C ASP A 255 -20.53 16.05 24.29
N ASP A 256 -21.30 15.07 23.82
CA ASP A 256 -21.99 14.09 24.66
C ASP A 256 -21.04 13.13 25.40
N PHE A 257 -19.74 13.17 25.05
CA PHE A 257 -18.72 12.34 25.69
C PHE A 257 -18.11 12.95 26.96
N SER A 258 -18.44 14.19 27.29
CA SER A 258 -17.88 14.90 28.46
C SER A 258 -18.05 14.14 29.78
N ASP A 259 -19.17 13.44 29.95
CA ASP A 259 -19.56 12.76 31.19
C ASP A 259 -19.50 11.22 31.11
N ILE A 260 -19.12 10.66 29.98
CA ILE A 260 -18.98 9.20 29.80
C ILE A 260 -17.91 8.66 30.74
N LYS A 261 -18.27 7.65 31.52
CA LYS A 261 -17.31 6.85 32.31
C LYS A 261 -16.90 5.65 31.47
N PRO A 262 -15.69 5.66 30.91
CA PRO A 262 -15.26 4.58 30.05
C PRO A 262 -15.19 3.24 30.81
N LYS A 263 -15.66 2.17 30.18
CA LYS A 263 -15.50 0.81 30.69
C LYS A 263 -14.04 0.40 30.58
N ALA A 264 -13.54 -0.33 31.56
CA ALA A 264 -12.18 -0.88 31.50
C ALA A 264 -12.12 -2.01 30.46
N LEU A 265 -11.18 -1.90 29.55
CA LEU A 265 -10.88 -2.96 28.59
C LEU A 265 -9.81 -3.89 29.16
N THR A 266 -10.02 -5.18 29.05
CA THR A 266 -9.05 -6.20 29.44
C THR A 266 -8.50 -6.87 28.19
N HIS A 267 -7.31 -6.47 27.77
CA HIS A 267 -6.59 -7.17 26.72
C HIS A 267 -5.67 -8.24 27.35
N SER A 268 -5.81 -9.48 26.92
CA SER A 268 -4.89 -10.55 27.29
C SER A 268 -3.70 -10.56 26.36
N HIS A 269 -2.56 -10.08 26.81
CA HIS A 269 -1.30 -10.24 26.09
C HIS A 269 -0.70 -11.62 26.38
N ARG A 270 -0.04 -12.20 25.38
CA ARG A 270 0.76 -13.42 25.57
C ARG A 270 2.14 -13.00 26.07
N ASP A 271 2.42 -13.24 27.34
CA ASP A 271 3.76 -13.10 27.91
C ASP A 271 4.63 -14.29 27.47
N ASN A 272 5.22 -14.19 26.30
CA ASN A 272 6.24 -15.15 25.90
C ASN A 272 7.63 -14.58 26.25
N THR A 273 8.39 -15.32 27.04
CA THR A 273 9.70 -14.88 27.55
C THR A 273 10.89 -15.54 26.84
N THR A 274 10.66 -16.50 25.93
CA THR A 274 11.72 -17.18 25.20
C THR A 274 12.23 -16.29 24.08
N GLU A 275 13.49 -15.84 24.16
CA GLU A 275 14.11 -15.01 23.12
C GLU A 275 14.31 -15.82 21.84
N LYS A 276 13.78 -15.33 20.70
CA LYS A 276 14.02 -15.90 19.36
C LYS A 276 15.19 -15.19 18.68
N PHE A 277 15.22 -13.85 18.77
CA PHE A 277 16.35 -13.03 18.38
C PHE A 277 16.73 -12.09 19.51
N ARG A 278 18.03 -11.91 19.69
CA ARG A 278 18.62 -10.88 20.54
C ARG A 278 19.65 -10.10 19.73
N ILE A 279 19.45 -8.80 19.65
CA ILE A 279 20.28 -7.85 18.90
C ILE A 279 21.01 -6.99 19.91
N GLU A 280 22.33 -6.84 19.76
CA GLU A 280 23.19 -6.08 20.67
C GLU A 280 24.04 -5.08 19.86
N ASN A 281 23.82 -3.77 20.07
CA ASN A 281 24.59 -2.66 19.51
C ASN A 281 24.78 -2.76 17.98
N LEU A 282 23.74 -3.17 17.24
CA LEU A 282 23.80 -3.32 15.79
C LEU A 282 23.91 -1.96 15.11
N SER A 283 25.00 -1.76 14.35
CA SER A 283 25.14 -0.59 13.49
C SER A 283 25.57 -1.00 12.09
N PHE A 284 25.05 -0.30 11.08
CA PHE A 284 25.29 -0.62 9.67
C PHE A 284 25.35 0.63 8.80
N ILE A 285 26.27 0.63 7.83
CA ILE A 285 26.45 1.66 6.80
C ILE A 285 26.51 0.94 5.44
N TYR A 286 25.84 1.49 4.40
CA TYR A 286 26.04 1.02 3.03
C TYR A 286 27.42 1.49 2.48
N ASP A 287 27.85 0.88 1.39
CA ASP A 287 29.20 1.09 0.81
C ASP A 287 29.50 2.53 0.39
N ASP A 288 28.49 3.41 0.28
CA ASP A 288 28.67 4.84 0.03
C ASP A 288 29.28 5.61 1.23
N GLY A 289 29.30 4.98 2.41
CA GLY A 289 30.08 5.38 3.59
C GLY A 289 29.70 6.69 4.26
N LYS A 290 28.58 7.32 3.86
CA LYS A 290 28.25 8.68 4.32
C LYS A 290 27.43 8.74 5.60
N HIS A 291 26.48 7.81 5.79
CA HIS A 291 25.56 7.84 6.91
C HIS A 291 25.23 6.45 7.45
N TYR A 292 25.09 6.34 8.78
CA TYR A 292 24.56 5.14 9.41
C TYR A 292 23.08 4.96 9.03
N VAL A 293 22.75 3.77 8.55
CA VAL A 293 21.35 3.35 8.29
C VAL A 293 20.76 2.66 9.51
N LEU A 294 21.60 1.96 10.29
CA LEU A 294 21.27 1.45 11.62
C LEU A 294 22.33 1.94 12.59
N ARG A 295 21.90 2.38 13.77
CA ARG A 295 22.76 2.97 14.78
C ARG A 295 22.46 2.43 16.14
N ASP A 296 23.41 1.62 16.67
CA ASP A 296 23.41 1.05 18.02
C ASP A 296 22.03 0.48 18.44
N ILE A 297 21.44 -0.36 17.56
CA ILE A 297 20.16 -1.01 17.82
C ILE A 297 20.33 -2.13 18.84
N ASP A 298 19.59 -2.05 19.93
CA ASP A 298 19.41 -3.11 20.92
C ASP A 298 17.95 -3.55 20.93
N ALA A 299 17.66 -4.85 20.71
CA ALA A 299 16.29 -5.35 20.63
C ALA A 299 16.19 -6.83 20.99
N LYS A 300 14.99 -7.24 21.45
CA LYS A 300 14.64 -8.63 21.70
C LYS A 300 13.34 -9.01 21.00
N ILE A 301 13.37 -10.11 20.27
CA ILE A 301 12.20 -10.67 19.60
C ILE A 301 11.90 -12.02 20.23
N TYR A 302 10.67 -12.23 20.69
CA TYR A 302 10.32 -13.45 21.42
C TYR A 302 9.67 -14.49 20.51
N ALA A 303 9.86 -15.78 20.82
CA ALA A 303 9.31 -16.88 20.03
C ALA A 303 7.79 -16.88 20.06
N GLY A 304 7.15 -17.16 18.91
CA GLY A 304 5.69 -17.27 18.79
C GLY A 304 4.91 -15.96 18.95
N GLN A 305 5.60 -14.80 18.92
CA GLN A 305 4.94 -13.49 18.90
C GLN A 305 4.82 -12.93 17.47
N TRP A 306 3.92 -11.98 17.31
CA TRP A 306 3.88 -11.09 16.16
C TRP A 306 4.47 -9.73 16.55
N LEU A 307 5.63 -9.39 15.99
CA LEU A 307 6.27 -8.08 16.13
C LEU A 307 6.05 -7.26 14.87
N SER A 308 5.53 -6.05 14.99
CA SER A 308 5.52 -5.06 13.91
C SER A 308 6.62 -4.02 14.11
N ILE A 309 7.38 -3.74 13.06
CA ILE A 309 8.39 -2.67 13.01
C ILE A 309 7.81 -1.53 12.20
N ILE A 310 7.60 -0.39 12.84
CA ILE A 310 7.03 0.82 12.23
C ILE A 310 8.04 1.96 12.20
N GLY A 311 7.81 2.95 11.33
CA GLY A 311 8.66 4.14 11.20
C GLY A 311 8.59 4.71 9.79
N ARG A 312 9.10 5.91 9.60
CA ARG A 312 9.10 6.60 8.29
C ARG A 312 9.91 5.82 7.25
N THR A 313 9.63 6.05 5.97
CA THR A 313 10.45 5.54 4.87
C THR A 313 11.89 6.01 5.05
N GLY A 314 12.86 5.11 4.85
CA GLY A 314 14.28 5.39 5.07
C GLY A 314 14.77 5.27 6.52
N SER A 315 13.92 4.90 7.50
CA SER A 315 14.34 4.76 8.90
C SER A 315 15.18 3.50 9.21
N GLY A 316 15.47 2.65 8.21
CA GLY A 316 16.32 1.46 8.38
C GLY A 316 15.58 0.14 8.61
N LYS A 317 14.24 0.11 8.55
CA LYS A 317 13.42 -1.08 8.82
C LYS A 317 13.80 -2.30 7.96
N SER A 318 13.78 -2.14 6.63
CA SER A 318 14.13 -3.22 5.69
C SER A 318 15.57 -3.69 5.89
N THR A 319 16.50 -2.77 6.18
CA THR A 319 17.89 -3.10 6.49
C THR A 319 17.98 -3.96 7.76
N LEU A 320 17.21 -3.63 8.80
CA LEU A 320 17.18 -4.39 10.06
C LEU A 320 16.72 -5.83 9.83
N ILE A 321 15.58 -6.03 9.14
CA ILE A 321 15.06 -7.41 8.94
C ILE A 321 15.94 -8.24 8.01
N GLN A 322 16.63 -7.64 7.07
CA GLN A 322 17.57 -8.33 6.18
C GLN A 322 18.81 -8.83 6.92
N HIS A 323 19.17 -8.23 8.06
CA HIS A 323 20.19 -8.79 8.96
C HIS A 323 19.71 -10.06 9.68
N LEU A 324 18.41 -10.16 10.02
CA LEU A 324 17.86 -11.34 10.70
C LEU A 324 17.94 -12.63 9.86
N ASN A 325 17.94 -12.50 8.54
CA ASN A 325 18.10 -13.60 7.59
C ASN A 325 19.57 -13.74 7.10
N ALA A 326 20.52 -13.00 7.69
CA ALA A 326 21.92 -12.92 7.25
C ALA A 326 22.08 -12.58 5.76
N LEU A 327 21.18 -11.73 5.20
CA LEU A 327 21.34 -11.19 3.86
C LEU A 327 22.45 -10.14 3.85
N TYR A 328 22.46 -9.26 4.86
CA TYR A 328 23.58 -8.38 5.14
C TYR A 328 24.50 -8.97 6.21
N LYS A 329 25.80 -8.72 6.07
CA LYS A 329 26.80 -9.05 7.08
C LYS A 329 26.76 -8.01 8.19
N ILE A 330 26.85 -8.46 9.43
CA ILE A 330 26.98 -7.60 10.59
C ILE A 330 28.33 -6.88 10.51
N GLN A 331 28.32 -5.54 10.47
CA GLN A 331 29.51 -4.70 10.49
C GLN A 331 29.95 -4.37 11.91
N LYS A 332 28.98 -4.01 12.78
CA LYS A 332 29.19 -3.72 14.21
C LYS A 332 28.03 -4.28 15.02
N GLY A 333 28.30 -4.79 16.21
CA GLY A 333 27.32 -5.41 17.10
C GLY A 333 27.23 -6.92 16.95
N LYS A 334 26.16 -7.51 17.47
CA LYS A 334 25.90 -8.96 17.43
C LYS A 334 24.40 -9.22 17.29
N ILE A 335 24.07 -10.30 16.61
CA ILE A 335 22.72 -10.84 16.58
C ILE A 335 22.80 -12.30 16.99
N TYR A 336 21.90 -12.72 17.86
CA TYR A 336 21.74 -14.12 18.27
C TYR A 336 20.39 -14.63 17.78
N PHE A 337 20.35 -15.88 17.36
CA PHE A 337 19.16 -16.64 17.01
C PHE A 337 19.14 -17.93 17.84
N ASP A 338 18.10 -18.15 18.63
CA ASP A 338 18.00 -19.26 19.61
C ASP A 338 19.29 -19.35 20.47
N ASP A 339 19.70 -18.24 21.10
CA ASP A 339 20.91 -18.06 21.91
C ASP A 339 22.24 -18.31 21.19
N SER A 340 22.24 -18.70 19.93
CA SER A 340 23.45 -18.91 19.14
C SER A 340 23.77 -17.66 18.32
N LEU A 341 25.07 -17.29 18.24
CA LEU A 341 25.47 -16.15 17.40
C LEU A 341 25.05 -16.38 15.95
N LEU A 342 24.42 -15.38 15.33
CA LEU A 342 23.93 -15.46 13.97
C LEU A 342 25.08 -15.76 12.98
N PRO A 343 24.98 -16.82 12.16
CA PRO A 343 26.03 -17.19 11.23
C PRO A 343 26.18 -16.14 10.10
N GLN A 344 27.43 -15.91 9.68
CA GLN A 344 27.74 -14.91 8.65
C GLN A 344 28.26 -15.54 7.35
N LYS A 345 28.52 -16.84 7.30
CA LYS A 345 29.11 -17.55 6.17
C LYS A 345 28.76 -19.06 6.18
N GLY A 346 28.86 -19.67 5.02
CA GLY A 346 28.86 -21.13 4.85
C GLY A 346 27.48 -21.79 4.98
N GLU A 347 27.47 -23.09 5.25
CA GLU A 347 26.26 -23.91 5.35
C GLU A 347 25.35 -23.51 6.51
N GLU A 348 25.90 -22.93 7.56
CA GLU A 348 25.12 -22.44 8.70
C GLU A 348 24.17 -21.31 8.33
N VAL A 349 24.56 -20.43 7.37
CA VAL A 349 23.66 -19.40 6.82
C VAL A 349 22.52 -20.04 6.04
N HIS A 350 22.80 -21.11 5.32
CA HIS A 350 21.77 -21.85 4.60
C HIS A 350 20.75 -22.47 5.57
N SER A 351 21.24 -23.09 6.65
CA SER A 351 20.38 -23.62 7.71
C SER A 351 19.54 -22.54 8.40
N LEU A 352 20.14 -21.35 8.66
CA LEU A 352 19.40 -20.21 9.21
C LEU A 352 18.25 -19.80 8.26
N ARG A 353 18.51 -19.67 6.96
CA ARG A 353 17.50 -19.25 5.97
C ARG A 353 16.35 -20.24 5.78
N GLN A 354 16.56 -21.51 6.13
CA GLN A 354 15.47 -22.48 6.19
C GLN A 354 14.55 -22.23 7.39
N LYS A 355 15.09 -21.73 8.50
CA LYS A 355 14.34 -21.42 9.73
C LYS A 355 13.73 -20.01 9.70
N VAL A 356 14.35 -19.07 9.01
CA VAL A 356 13.93 -17.66 8.92
C VAL A 356 13.58 -17.34 7.48
N GLY A 357 12.30 -17.43 7.15
CA GLY A 357 11.76 -17.05 5.85
C GLY A 357 11.66 -15.53 5.72
N LEU A 358 12.13 -14.96 4.63
CA LEU A 358 12.04 -13.53 4.32
C LEU A 358 11.24 -13.29 3.06
N VAL A 359 10.22 -12.45 3.18
CA VAL A 359 9.37 -11.97 2.07
C VAL A 359 9.68 -10.48 1.87
N PHE A 360 10.15 -10.10 0.70
CA PHE A 360 10.50 -8.71 0.36
C PHE A 360 9.26 -7.88 0.00
N GLN A 361 9.45 -6.57 -0.15
CA GLN A 361 8.38 -5.61 -0.44
C GLN A 361 7.62 -5.90 -1.74
N HIS A 362 8.34 -6.36 -2.79
CA HIS A 362 7.80 -6.80 -4.08
C HIS A 362 8.09 -8.29 -4.30
N PRO A 363 7.41 -9.18 -3.54
CA PRO A 363 7.76 -10.60 -3.59
C PRO A 363 7.39 -11.24 -4.94
N GLU A 364 6.45 -10.66 -5.68
CA GLU A 364 6.06 -11.06 -7.04
C GLU A 364 7.19 -10.95 -8.07
N ASP A 365 8.17 -10.07 -7.87
CA ASP A 365 9.34 -9.93 -8.73
C ASP A 365 10.35 -11.06 -8.56
N GLN A 366 10.18 -11.87 -7.52
CA GLN A 366 11.03 -13.02 -7.22
C GLN A 366 10.55 -14.32 -7.89
N LEU A 367 9.37 -14.31 -8.52
CA LEU A 367 8.81 -15.46 -9.21
C LEU A 367 9.52 -15.70 -10.53
N PHE A 368 10.14 -16.87 -10.70
CA PHE A 368 10.96 -17.21 -11.87
C PHE A 368 10.62 -18.57 -12.49
N SER A 369 9.82 -19.37 -11.80
CA SER A 369 9.49 -20.73 -12.27
C SER A 369 8.34 -20.72 -13.29
N PRO A 370 8.27 -21.69 -14.22
CA PRO A 370 7.22 -21.77 -15.23
C PRO A 370 5.85 -22.13 -14.66
N THR A 371 5.78 -22.79 -13.49
CA THR A 371 4.53 -23.14 -12.81
C THR A 371 4.59 -22.81 -11.33
N VAL A 372 3.41 -22.57 -10.73
CA VAL A 372 3.27 -22.35 -9.28
C VAL A 372 3.81 -23.55 -8.50
N ARG A 373 3.60 -24.78 -8.96
CA ARG A 373 4.13 -26.00 -8.35
C ARG A 373 5.66 -25.95 -8.23
N GLU A 374 6.34 -25.59 -9.32
CA GLU A 374 7.80 -25.52 -9.33
C GLU A 374 8.31 -24.39 -8.45
N GLU A 375 7.59 -23.27 -8.41
CA GLU A 375 7.92 -22.13 -7.54
C GLU A 375 7.83 -22.54 -6.05
N LEU A 376 6.73 -23.14 -5.63
CA LEU A 376 6.55 -23.61 -4.26
C LEU A 376 7.51 -24.76 -3.89
N ALA A 377 7.98 -25.52 -4.88
CA ALA A 377 8.94 -26.61 -4.67
C ALA A 377 10.38 -26.12 -4.43
N PHE A 378 10.70 -24.88 -4.81
CA PHE A 378 12.09 -24.38 -4.81
C PHE A 378 12.70 -24.36 -3.41
N ALA A 379 12.06 -23.70 -2.45
CA ALA A 379 12.55 -23.57 -1.08
C ALA A 379 12.61 -24.94 -0.35
N PRO A 380 11.58 -25.81 -0.38
CA PRO A 380 11.65 -27.15 0.23
C PRO A 380 12.73 -28.04 -0.39
N LYS A 381 12.94 -28.02 -1.71
CA LYS A 381 14.02 -28.77 -2.35
C LYS A 381 15.38 -28.34 -1.83
N ASN A 382 15.61 -27.04 -1.70
CA ASN A 382 16.83 -26.52 -1.12
C ASN A 382 17.00 -26.88 0.37
N ALA A 383 15.88 -27.06 1.08
CA ALA A 383 15.85 -27.59 2.45
C ALA A 383 16.07 -29.10 2.53
N GLY A 384 16.16 -29.81 1.39
CA GLY A 384 16.42 -31.24 1.32
C GLY A 384 15.17 -32.11 1.33
N PHE A 385 13.96 -31.55 1.23
CA PHE A 385 12.70 -32.29 1.18
C PHE A 385 12.60 -33.10 -0.12
N LYS A 386 12.08 -34.34 -0.04
CA LYS A 386 11.99 -35.24 -1.18
C LYS A 386 10.67 -36.01 -1.17
N ASN A 387 10.26 -36.46 -2.34
CA ASN A 387 9.07 -37.31 -2.51
C ASN A 387 7.81 -36.74 -1.82
N HIS A 388 7.13 -37.53 -0.99
CA HIS A 388 5.90 -37.12 -0.30
C HIS A 388 6.10 -35.89 0.60
N GLU A 389 7.24 -35.75 1.25
CA GLU A 389 7.55 -34.59 2.08
C GLU A 389 7.58 -33.29 1.26
N LEU A 390 8.07 -33.36 0.02
CA LEU A 390 8.08 -32.22 -0.89
C LEU A 390 6.65 -31.89 -1.36
N ASP A 391 5.84 -32.89 -1.71
CA ASP A 391 4.46 -32.68 -2.13
C ASP A 391 3.63 -32.09 -0.97
N ASP A 392 3.79 -32.61 0.25
CA ASP A 392 3.15 -32.07 1.46
C ASP A 392 3.58 -30.62 1.76
N ALA A 393 4.84 -30.28 1.50
CA ALA A 393 5.35 -28.93 1.68
C ALA A 393 4.75 -27.94 0.66
N ILE A 394 4.62 -28.35 -0.60
CA ILE A 394 3.98 -27.57 -1.65
C ILE A 394 2.51 -27.31 -1.30
N LEU A 395 1.77 -28.36 -0.93
CA LEU A 395 0.36 -28.24 -0.55
C LEU A 395 0.19 -27.36 0.70
N TYR A 396 1.05 -27.51 1.70
CA TYR A 396 1.04 -26.65 2.88
C TYR A 396 1.23 -25.17 2.52
N GLY A 397 2.21 -24.84 1.66
CA GLY A 397 2.42 -23.46 1.22
C GLY A 397 1.19 -22.86 0.54
N LEU A 398 0.55 -23.65 -0.35
CA LEU A 398 -0.66 -23.23 -1.06
C LEU A 398 -1.85 -23.05 -0.10
N GLU A 399 -2.04 -23.99 0.85
CA GLU A 399 -3.08 -23.94 1.86
C GLU A 399 -2.92 -22.74 2.80
N CYS A 400 -1.67 -22.41 3.16
CA CYS A 400 -1.39 -21.24 3.99
C CYS A 400 -2.02 -19.96 3.44
N VAL A 401 -1.96 -19.76 2.12
CA VAL A 401 -2.50 -18.57 1.44
C VAL A 401 -3.91 -18.76 0.89
N SER A 402 -4.55 -19.89 1.22
CA SER A 402 -5.94 -20.23 0.80
C SER A 402 -6.13 -20.18 -0.72
N LEU A 403 -5.12 -20.61 -1.49
CA LEU A 403 -5.24 -20.79 -2.94
C LEU A 403 -5.65 -22.24 -3.25
N PRO A 404 -6.56 -22.45 -4.23
CA PRO A 404 -7.00 -23.78 -4.60
C PRO A 404 -5.93 -24.55 -5.39
N ALA A 405 -6.00 -25.89 -5.36
CA ALA A 405 -4.97 -26.77 -5.93
C ALA A 405 -4.78 -26.63 -7.46
N ASP A 406 -5.78 -26.15 -8.19
CA ASP A 406 -5.68 -25.89 -9.63
C ASP A 406 -4.69 -24.76 -9.98
N PHE A 407 -4.30 -23.92 -8.99
CA PHE A 407 -3.24 -22.94 -9.17
C PHE A 407 -1.88 -23.57 -9.44
N LEU A 408 -1.62 -24.78 -8.96
CA LEU A 408 -0.31 -25.43 -9.08
C LEU A 408 0.19 -25.54 -10.52
N GLU A 409 -0.72 -25.74 -11.48
CA GLU A 409 -0.38 -25.89 -12.89
C GLU A 409 -0.38 -24.56 -13.67
N ARG A 410 -0.72 -23.45 -13.02
CA ARG A 410 -0.75 -22.13 -13.66
C ARG A 410 0.64 -21.53 -13.76
N ASN A 411 0.84 -20.69 -14.79
CA ASN A 411 2.03 -19.88 -14.91
C ASN A 411 1.93 -18.66 -13.97
N PRO A 412 2.88 -18.43 -13.05
CA PRO A 412 2.85 -17.29 -12.14
C PRO A 412 2.71 -15.92 -12.84
N ILE A 413 3.31 -15.75 -14.01
CA ILE A 413 3.25 -14.49 -14.77
C ILE A 413 1.83 -14.17 -15.26
N ALA A 414 1.01 -15.21 -15.49
CA ALA A 414 -0.38 -15.06 -15.96
C ALA A 414 -1.38 -14.76 -14.82
N LEU A 415 -0.93 -14.76 -13.58
CA LEU A 415 -1.75 -14.47 -12.40
C LEU A 415 -1.94 -12.95 -12.22
N SER A 416 -3.00 -12.55 -11.53
CA SER A 416 -3.19 -11.17 -11.07
C SER A 416 -2.09 -10.77 -10.08
N GLY A 417 -1.86 -9.47 -9.87
CA GLY A 417 -0.86 -8.97 -8.93
C GLY A 417 -1.03 -9.53 -7.52
N GLY A 418 -2.25 -9.53 -6.99
CA GLY A 418 -2.55 -10.11 -5.67
C GLY A 418 -2.32 -11.61 -5.60
N GLU A 419 -2.72 -12.38 -6.63
CA GLU A 419 -2.45 -13.81 -6.70
C GLU A 419 -0.95 -14.11 -6.79
N ARG A 420 -0.20 -13.36 -7.60
CA ARG A 420 1.27 -13.49 -7.67
C ARG A 420 1.91 -13.26 -6.31
N ARG A 421 1.48 -12.22 -5.59
CA ARG A 421 1.99 -11.92 -4.26
C ARG A 421 1.71 -13.05 -3.27
N LEU A 422 0.50 -13.61 -3.28
CA LEU A 422 0.19 -14.79 -2.45
C LEU A 422 1.03 -16.00 -2.81
N VAL A 423 1.27 -16.27 -4.11
CA VAL A 423 2.14 -17.37 -4.56
C VAL A 423 3.58 -17.14 -4.07
N ALA A 424 4.09 -15.93 -4.13
CA ALA A 424 5.44 -15.60 -3.63
C ALA A 424 5.56 -15.77 -2.11
N ILE A 425 4.53 -15.40 -1.35
CA ILE A 425 4.48 -15.68 0.10
C ILE A 425 4.41 -17.19 0.35
N ALA A 426 3.57 -17.92 -0.41
CA ALA A 426 3.43 -19.36 -0.31
C ALA A 426 4.74 -20.11 -0.59
N SER A 427 5.57 -19.62 -1.53
CA SER A 427 6.88 -20.22 -1.85
C SER A 427 7.86 -20.14 -0.68
N VAL A 428 7.80 -19.09 0.13
CA VAL A 428 8.59 -18.98 1.36
C VAL A 428 8.02 -19.89 2.46
N LEU A 429 6.68 -19.92 2.61
CA LEU A 429 6.00 -20.70 3.64
C LEU A 429 6.11 -22.21 3.40
N SER A 430 6.25 -22.67 2.15
CA SER A 430 6.38 -24.08 1.80
C SER A 430 7.57 -24.75 2.49
N ALA A 431 8.65 -24.03 2.78
CA ALA A 431 9.77 -24.55 3.58
C ALA A 431 9.47 -24.72 5.08
N LYS A 432 8.26 -24.36 5.53
CA LYS A 432 7.80 -24.42 6.94
C LYS A 432 8.72 -23.71 7.94
N PRO A 433 9.13 -22.46 7.68
CA PRO A 433 10.06 -21.75 8.55
C PRO A 433 9.51 -21.60 9.99
N GLU A 434 10.41 -21.43 10.97
CA GLU A 434 10.06 -21.15 12.37
C GLU A 434 9.71 -19.68 12.59
N CYS A 435 10.37 -18.80 11.83
CA CYS A 435 10.19 -17.35 11.84
C CYS A 435 9.89 -16.85 10.43
N ILE A 436 8.90 -15.97 10.29
CA ILE A 436 8.48 -15.39 9.02
C ILE A 436 8.63 -13.89 9.13
N VAL A 437 9.43 -13.33 8.23
CA VAL A 437 9.72 -11.89 8.15
C VAL A 437 9.12 -11.34 6.86
N LEU A 438 8.28 -10.32 6.95
CA LEU A 438 7.60 -9.74 5.80
C LEU A 438 7.82 -8.22 5.74
N ASP A 439 8.25 -7.73 4.60
CA ASP A 439 8.40 -6.30 4.31
C ASP A 439 7.16 -5.80 3.58
N GLU A 440 6.38 -4.91 4.21
CA GLU A 440 5.16 -4.29 3.68
C GLU A 440 4.16 -5.31 3.08
N PRO A 441 3.71 -6.32 3.84
CA PRO A 441 2.94 -7.43 3.26
C PRO A 441 1.58 -7.04 2.69
N LEU A 442 0.93 -5.98 3.19
CA LEU A 442 -0.40 -5.54 2.75
C LEU A 442 -0.38 -4.53 1.60
N ALA A 443 0.77 -3.93 1.28
CA ALA A 443 0.85 -2.89 0.26
C ALA A 443 0.37 -3.39 -1.12
N GLY A 444 -0.50 -2.61 -1.78
CA GLY A 444 -1.03 -2.94 -3.11
C GLY A 444 -2.02 -4.11 -3.19
N LEU A 445 -2.44 -4.68 -2.05
CA LEU A 445 -3.50 -5.69 -2.00
C LEU A 445 -4.86 -5.03 -1.79
N ASP A 446 -5.88 -5.55 -2.47
CA ASP A 446 -7.26 -5.19 -2.17
C ASP A 446 -7.74 -5.77 -0.83
N ALA A 447 -8.84 -5.25 -0.30
CA ALA A 447 -9.37 -5.59 1.01
C ALA A 447 -9.53 -7.11 1.23
N SER A 448 -10.01 -7.85 0.23
CA SER A 448 -10.22 -9.30 0.33
C SER A 448 -8.90 -10.06 0.50
N TYR A 449 -7.85 -9.67 -0.23
CA TYR A 449 -6.53 -10.27 -0.08
C TYR A 449 -5.84 -9.85 1.22
N GLN A 450 -6.04 -8.60 1.67
CA GLN A 450 -5.54 -8.13 2.98
C GLN A 450 -6.14 -8.97 4.12
N GLU A 451 -7.45 -9.17 4.15
CA GLU A 451 -8.12 -10.00 5.16
C GLU A 451 -7.59 -11.45 5.18
N LYS A 452 -7.43 -12.07 4.00
CA LYS A 452 -6.86 -13.42 3.88
C LYS A 452 -5.45 -13.50 4.43
N LEU A 453 -4.62 -12.49 4.11
CA LEU A 453 -3.24 -12.44 4.57
C LEU A 453 -3.15 -12.23 6.09
N LEU A 454 -3.95 -11.33 6.65
CA LEU A 454 -4.02 -11.10 8.10
C LEU A 454 -4.51 -12.33 8.85
N ALA A 455 -5.54 -13.01 8.34
CA ALA A 455 -6.03 -14.28 8.90
C ALA A 455 -4.95 -15.37 8.88
N MET A 456 -4.20 -15.47 7.77
CA MET A 456 -3.07 -16.40 7.64
C MET A 456 -1.97 -16.08 8.67
N LEU A 457 -1.51 -14.83 8.78
CA LEU A 457 -0.45 -14.45 9.73
C LEU A 457 -0.91 -14.70 11.18
N THR A 458 -2.17 -14.39 11.50
CA THR A 458 -2.77 -14.68 12.81
C THR A 458 -2.77 -16.18 13.10
N ARG A 459 -3.12 -17.02 12.12
CA ARG A 459 -3.08 -18.48 12.25
C ARG A 459 -1.65 -18.97 12.52
N LEU A 460 -0.67 -18.53 11.73
CA LEU A 460 0.74 -18.91 11.89
C LEU A 460 1.29 -18.52 13.26
N ARG A 461 0.97 -17.31 13.75
CA ARG A 461 1.30 -16.90 15.12
C ARG A 461 0.64 -17.83 16.15
N ASN A 462 -0.62 -18.21 15.97
CA ASN A 462 -1.34 -19.10 16.89
C ASN A 462 -0.78 -20.53 16.89
N GLU A 463 -0.18 -20.97 15.78
CA GLU A 463 0.58 -22.23 15.64
C GLU A 463 1.98 -22.15 16.29
N GLY A 464 2.36 -21.00 16.89
CA GLY A 464 3.63 -20.80 17.59
C GLY A 464 4.77 -20.32 16.68
N LYS A 465 4.49 -19.93 15.45
CA LYS A 465 5.47 -19.30 14.56
C LYS A 465 5.75 -17.85 15.01
N THR A 466 6.99 -17.41 14.90
CA THR A 466 7.35 -16.01 15.11
C THR A 466 7.07 -15.24 13.83
N VAL A 467 6.29 -14.16 13.92
CA VAL A 467 5.94 -13.29 12.79
C VAL A 467 6.57 -11.93 13.01
N ILE A 468 7.31 -11.44 12.03
CA ILE A 468 7.92 -10.10 12.04
C ILE A 468 7.44 -9.38 10.78
N THR A 469 6.76 -8.25 10.95
CA THR A 469 6.28 -7.43 9.83
C THR A 469 6.89 -6.04 9.88
N ILE A 470 7.29 -5.52 8.74
CA ILE A 470 7.43 -4.08 8.55
C ILE A 470 6.11 -3.57 7.98
N SER A 471 5.60 -2.48 8.51
CA SER A 471 4.45 -1.83 7.94
C SER A 471 4.41 -0.35 8.26
N HIS A 472 3.89 0.43 7.31
CA HIS A 472 3.44 1.78 7.55
C HIS A 472 1.94 1.82 7.91
N ASP A 473 1.23 0.69 7.81
CA ASP A 473 -0.17 0.54 8.23
C ASP A 473 -0.25 0.37 9.75
N LEU A 474 -0.50 1.48 10.44
CA LEU A 474 -0.66 1.51 11.90
C LEU A 474 -1.88 0.71 12.36
N LYS A 475 -2.96 0.66 11.56
CA LYS A 475 -4.15 -0.12 11.89
C LYS A 475 -3.80 -1.61 11.99
N MET A 476 -3.03 -2.13 11.02
CA MET A 476 -2.53 -3.51 11.09
C MET A 476 -1.63 -3.69 12.31
N ALA A 477 -0.63 -2.84 12.51
CA ALA A 477 0.33 -2.97 13.60
C ALA A 477 -0.36 -2.97 14.98
N LEU A 478 -1.28 -2.03 15.22
CA LEU A 478 -1.97 -1.90 16.51
C LEU A 478 -2.97 -3.02 16.78
N ASN A 479 -3.69 -3.52 15.75
CA ASN A 479 -4.74 -4.51 15.95
C ASN A 479 -4.26 -5.98 15.98
N TYR A 480 -3.12 -6.28 15.36
CA TYR A 480 -2.69 -7.67 15.16
C TYR A 480 -1.38 -8.03 15.87
N SER A 481 -0.52 -7.04 16.19
CA SER A 481 0.77 -7.34 16.79
C SER A 481 0.69 -7.53 18.31
N ASP A 482 1.52 -8.43 18.83
CA ASP A 482 1.73 -8.56 20.26
C ASP A 482 2.66 -7.45 20.80
N ARG A 483 3.63 -7.02 19.94
CA ARG A 483 4.57 -5.92 20.23
C ARG A 483 4.83 -5.09 18.98
N ILE A 484 5.17 -3.83 19.21
CA ILE A 484 5.53 -2.86 18.17
C ILE A 484 6.87 -2.25 18.53
N MET A 485 7.75 -2.15 17.52
CA MET A 485 9.03 -1.46 17.58
C MET A 485 8.99 -0.23 16.68
N ILE A 486 9.39 0.92 17.19
CA ILE A 486 9.41 2.19 16.45
C ILE A 486 10.84 2.54 16.08
N LEU A 487 11.13 2.61 14.77
CA LEU A 487 12.40 3.06 14.24
C LEU A 487 12.31 4.49 13.68
N ARG A 488 13.31 5.31 14.02
CA ARG A 488 13.48 6.67 13.49
C ARG A 488 14.97 6.95 13.25
N ASP A 489 15.33 7.36 12.04
CA ASP A 489 16.69 7.76 11.64
C ASP A 489 17.77 6.71 11.99
N GLY A 490 17.43 5.44 11.87
CA GLY A 490 18.32 4.31 12.16
C GLY A 490 18.42 3.92 13.62
N GLU A 491 17.66 4.53 14.51
CA GLU A 491 17.64 4.23 15.95
C GLU A 491 16.29 3.63 16.37
N MET A 492 16.31 2.74 17.36
CA MET A 492 15.09 2.26 18.01
C MET A 492 14.66 3.28 19.08
N ILE A 493 13.51 3.91 18.88
CA ILE A 493 13.01 4.97 19.75
C ILE A 493 12.20 4.38 20.91
N HIS A 494 11.34 3.41 20.59
CA HIS A 494 10.48 2.78 21.58
C HIS A 494 10.10 1.36 21.16
N GLU A 495 9.81 0.50 22.14
CA GLU A 495 9.32 -0.85 21.92
C GLU A 495 8.36 -1.23 23.07
N GLY A 496 7.22 -1.81 22.75
CA GLY A 496 6.23 -2.21 23.74
C GLY A 496 5.01 -2.90 23.14
N THR A 497 4.02 -3.18 23.97
CA THR A 497 2.69 -3.60 23.51
C THR A 497 2.01 -2.46 22.75
N PRO A 498 0.98 -2.73 21.93
CA PRO A 498 0.25 -1.67 21.22
C PRO A 498 -0.16 -0.49 22.12
N ASN A 499 -0.65 -0.75 23.34
CA ASN A 499 -1.05 0.30 24.26
C ASN A 499 0.12 1.13 24.81
N GLU A 500 1.27 0.50 25.05
CA GLU A 500 2.45 1.17 25.59
C GLU A 500 3.12 2.11 24.58
N VAL A 501 2.95 1.85 23.28
CA VAL A 501 3.56 2.65 22.22
C VAL A 501 2.69 3.79 21.70
N LEU A 502 1.41 3.91 22.13
CA LEU A 502 0.48 4.91 21.59
C LEU A 502 0.96 6.35 21.75
N ASP A 503 1.46 6.71 22.92
CA ASP A 503 1.95 8.08 23.17
C ASP A 503 3.14 8.42 22.25
N GLU A 504 4.06 7.46 22.03
CA GLU A 504 5.19 7.68 21.13
C GLU A 504 4.75 7.75 19.65
N ILE A 505 3.77 6.95 19.24
CA ILE A 505 3.16 7.04 17.91
C ILE A 505 2.57 8.44 17.69
N MET A 506 1.81 8.94 18.66
CA MET A 506 1.18 10.26 18.57
C MET A 506 2.20 11.41 18.57
N ASN A 507 3.34 11.25 19.26
CA ASN A 507 4.42 12.23 19.26
C ASN A 507 5.30 12.18 18.00
N THR A 508 5.35 11.03 17.32
CA THR A 508 6.27 10.78 16.19
C THR A 508 5.61 11.00 14.84
N LEU A 509 4.32 10.73 14.74
CA LEU A 509 3.55 10.76 13.49
C LEU A 509 2.51 11.87 13.52
N GLU A 510 2.25 12.45 12.34
CA GLU A 510 1.20 13.46 12.18
C GLU A 510 -0.19 12.83 12.44
N PRO A 511 -1.16 13.60 13.01
CA PRO A 511 -2.49 13.09 13.34
C PRO A 511 -3.22 12.41 12.16
N GLU A 512 -2.98 12.87 10.95
CA GLU A 512 -3.56 12.32 9.73
C GLU A 512 -3.05 10.91 9.40
N ALA A 513 -1.90 10.52 9.96
CA ALA A 513 -1.36 9.16 9.82
C ALA A 513 -1.90 8.18 10.88
N TRP A 514 -2.66 8.68 11.86
CA TRP A 514 -3.23 7.83 12.92
C TRP A 514 -4.45 7.05 12.40
N PRO A 515 -4.71 5.85 12.93
CA PRO A 515 -5.99 5.18 12.69
C PRO A 515 -7.19 6.05 13.06
N ASP A 516 -8.28 5.94 12.31
CA ASP A 516 -9.51 6.73 12.51
C ASP A 516 -9.97 6.73 13.96
N VAL A 517 -10.02 5.55 14.57
CA VAL A 517 -10.49 5.39 15.97
C VAL A 517 -9.56 6.11 16.95
N LEU A 518 -8.27 6.13 16.70
CA LEU A 518 -7.31 6.84 17.55
C LEU A 518 -7.53 8.37 17.47
N ARG A 519 -7.80 8.89 16.27
CA ARG A 519 -8.17 10.30 16.07
C ARG A 519 -9.46 10.65 16.82
N LEU A 520 -10.52 9.85 16.64
CA LEU A 520 -11.79 10.05 17.35
C LEU A 520 -11.60 10.00 18.87
N SER A 521 -10.80 9.07 19.37
CA SER A 521 -10.50 8.96 20.82
C SER A 521 -9.80 10.20 21.35
N GLU A 522 -8.85 10.75 20.60
CA GLU A 522 -8.13 11.97 20.98
C GLU A 522 -9.05 13.20 20.92
N GLU A 523 -9.97 13.29 19.96
CA GLU A 523 -11.00 14.35 19.95
C GLU A 523 -11.89 14.28 21.19
N ILE A 524 -12.31 13.09 21.61
CA ILE A 524 -13.08 12.92 22.85
C ILE A 524 -12.24 13.32 24.08
N ARG A 525 -10.95 13.02 24.12
CA ARG A 525 -10.06 13.42 25.23
C ARG A 525 -9.94 14.92 25.42
N ARG A 526 -10.21 15.72 24.41
CA ARG A 526 -10.25 17.18 24.54
C ARG A 526 -11.41 17.66 25.44
N VAL A 527 -12.53 16.93 25.44
CA VAL A 527 -13.70 17.22 26.29
C VAL A 527 -13.75 16.32 27.55
N ASN A 528 -13.20 15.12 27.49
CA ASN A 528 -13.14 14.15 28.60
C ASN A 528 -11.72 13.57 28.75
N LYS A 529 -10.89 14.20 29.59
CA LYS A 529 -9.49 13.80 29.79
C LYS A 529 -9.27 12.37 30.29
N ASN A 530 -10.32 11.73 30.84
CA ASN A 530 -10.27 10.36 31.34
C ASN A 530 -10.64 9.32 30.25
N PHE A 531 -11.02 9.75 29.06
CA PHE A 531 -11.32 8.83 27.97
C PHE A 531 -10.04 8.11 27.52
N PRO A 532 -10.06 6.77 27.35
CA PRO A 532 -8.88 6.03 26.94
C PRO A 532 -8.52 6.33 25.45
N LEU A 533 -7.24 6.25 25.12
CA LEU A 533 -6.82 6.17 23.73
C LEU A 533 -7.19 4.79 23.19
N LEU A 534 -7.98 4.74 22.13
CA LEU A 534 -8.44 3.53 21.47
C LEU A 534 -8.03 3.56 20.01
N TYR A 535 -7.73 2.40 19.45
CA TYR A 535 -7.32 2.23 18.06
C TYR A 535 -8.12 1.15 17.34
N ASN A 536 -8.96 0.41 18.07
CA ASN A 536 -9.82 -0.64 17.56
C ASN A 536 -11.28 -0.19 17.63
N TYR A 537 -12.03 -0.39 16.55
CA TYR A 537 -13.42 0.05 16.44
C TYR A 537 -14.36 -0.69 17.43
N GLU A 538 -14.17 -2.00 17.62
CA GLU A 538 -15.02 -2.78 18.52
C GLU A 538 -14.84 -2.35 19.99
N ASP A 539 -13.58 -2.11 20.38
CA ASP A 539 -13.25 -1.57 21.68
C ASP A 539 -13.86 -0.18 21.88
N PHE A 540 -13.76 0.67 20.86
CA PHE A 540 -14.32 2.02 20.88
C PHE A 540 -15.84 1.98 21.11
N ILE A 541 -16.58 1.19 20.34
CA ILE A 541 -18.02 1.03 20.54
C ILE A 541 -18.35 0.42 21.91
N SER A 542 -17.58 -0.57 22.37
CA SER A 542 -17.75 -1.21 23.67
C SER A 542 -17.58 -0.24 24.85
N VAL A 543 -16.71 0.75 24.71
CA VAL A 543 -16.46 1.77 25.75
C VAL A 543 -17.58 2.80 25.82
N ILE A 544 -18.21 3.13 24.69
CA ILE A 544 -19.23 4.17 24.58
C ILE A 544 -20.68 3.64 24.68
N SER A 545 -20.88 2.31 24.51
CA SER A 545 -22.18 1.64 24.70
C SER A 545 -22.43 1.36 26.18
#